data_ef3f8204a48721763745dea9737bfcfd
#
_entry.id   ef3f8204a48721763745dea9737bfcfd
#
_cell.length_a   1.000
_cell.length_b   1.000
_cell.length_c   1.000
_cell.angle_alpha   90.00
_cell.angle_beta   90.00
_cell.angle_gamma   90.00
#
_symmetry.space_group_name_H-M   'P 1'
#
loop_
_entity.id
_entity.type
_entity.pdbx_description
1 polymer ?
#
loop_
_entity_poly.entity_id
_entity_poly.type
_entity_poly.pdbx_seq_one_letter_code
_entity_poly.pdbx_strand_id
1 'polypeptide(L)'
;IIEDNCFIGARSEVVEGVVVEENSVLGMGVYIGQSTPIFNRETGEMSYGRVPSGSVVISGGLPKKCADGTPYNTYAAIIVKTVDAQTRSKTSINDLLRP
;
A
#
# COMPACT_ATOMS: atom_id res chain seq x y z
N ILE A 1 11.27 -4.93 7.15
CA ILE A 1 10.63 -5.67 8.25
C ILE A 1 9.14 -5.80 7.99
N ILE A 2 8.67 -7.00 8.00
CA ILE A 2 7.23 -7.29 7.90
C ILE A 2 6.79 -7.82 9.24
N GLU A 3 5.90 -7.09 9.91
CA GLU A 3 5.42 -7.46 11.23
C GLU A 3 4.35 -8.57 11.16
N ASP A 4 3.79 -8.92 12.32
CA ASP A 4 2.94 -10.09 12.45
C ASP A 4 1.61 -9.97 11.70
N ASN A 5 1.10 -11.11 11.23
CA ASN A 5 -0.23 -11.25 10.66
C ASN A 5 -0.45 -10.40 9.40
N CYS A 6 0.61 -10.15 8.65
CA CYS A 6 0.49 -9.48 7.35
C CYS A 6 0.19 -10.48 6.25
N PHE A 7 -0.54 -10.05 5.23
CA PHE A 7 -0.69 -10.79 3.99
C PHE A 7 0.08 -10.05 2.90
N ILE A 8 0.98 -10.76 2.25
CA ILE A 8 1.78 -10.20 1.15
C ILE A 8 1.39 -10.94 -0.12
N GLY A 9 0.75 -10.25 -1.02
CA GLY A 9 0.25 -10.84 -2.26
C GLY A 9 1.35 -11.30 -3.20
N ALA A 10 0.99 -12.14 -4.17
CA ALA A 10 1.93 -12.70 -5.14
C ALA A 10 2.64 -11.59 -5.91
N ARG A 11 3.93 -11.78 -6.18
CA ARG A 11 4.78 -10.85 -6.93
C ARG A 11 4.92 -9.47 -6.29
N SER A 12 4.61 -9.36 -5.01
CA SER A 12 4.89 -8.14 -4.26
C SER A 12 6.31 -8.16 -3.75
N GLU A 13 6.90 -6.97 -3.61
CA GLU A 13 8.25 -6.82 -3.09
C GLU A 13 8.28 -5.73 -2.03
N VAL A 14 8.87 -6.02 -0.90
CA VAL A 14 9.14 -5.05 0.16
C VAL A 14 10.65 -5.04 0.35
N VAL A 15 11.29 -3.94 0.00
CA VAL A 15 12.74 -3.89 0.02
C VAL A 15 13.27 -3.41 1.37
N GLU A 16 14.58 -3.54 1.54
CA GLU A 16 15.27 -3.21 2.77
C GLU A 16 14.95 -1.78 3.23
N GLY A 17 14.77 -1.62 4.52
CA GLY A 17 14.48 -0.32 5.12
C GLY A 17 12.99 0.03 5.21
N VAL A 18 12.13 -0.77 4.59
CA VAL A 18 10.68 -0.56 4.66
C VAL A 18 10.09 -1.40 5.80
N VAL A 19 9.18 -0.81 6.55
CA VAL A 19 8.45 -1.49 7.63
C VAL A 19 6.99 -1.62 7.24
N VAL A 20 6.48 -2.85 7.23
CA VAL A 20 5.06 -3.13 7.05
C VAL A 20 4.51 -3.52 8.42
N GLU A 21 3.70 -2.66 8.99
CA GLU A 21 3.19 -2.88 10.35
C GLU A 21 2.12 -3.96 10.38
N GLU A 22 1.88 -4.50 11.57
CA GLU A 22 1.04 -5.67 11.77
C GLU A 22 -0.36 -5.56 11.15
N ASN A 23 -0.93 -6.68 10.79
CA ASN A 23 -2.28 -6.82 10.25
C ASN A 23 -2.49 -6.14 8.89
N SER A 24 -1.41 -5.72 8.22
CA SER A 24 -1.52 -5.10 6.90
C SER A 24 -1.74 -6.14 5.82
N VAL A 25 -2.37 -5.71 4.72
CA VAL A 25 -2.64 -6.54 3.55
C VAL A 25 -2.08 -5.83 2.32
N LEU A 26 -1.13 -6.47 1.66
CA LEU A 26 -0.63 -6.00 0.37
C LEU A 26 -1.20 -6.89 -0.73
N GLY A 27 -1.86 -6.30 -1.71
CA GLY A 27 -2.38 -7.03 -2.86
C GLY A 27 -1.27 -7.53 -3.77
N MET A 28 -1.64 -8.16 -4.89
CA MET A 28 -0.65 -8.63 -5.85
C MET A 28 0.11 -7.47 -6.49
N GLY A 29 1.40 -7.67 -6.76
CA GLY A 29 2.20 -6.72 -7.52
C GLY A 29 2.43 -5.39 -6.82
N VAL A 30 2.45 -5.37 -5.51
CA VAL A 30 2.75 -4.16 -4.75
C VAL A 30 4.24 -4.11 -4.45
N TYR A 31 4.92 -3.10 -4.97
CA TYR A 31 6.36 -2.93 -4.83
C TYR A 31 6.63 -1.72 -3.95
N ILE A 32 7.28 -1.91 -2.80
CA ILE A 32 7.55 -0.80 -1.87
C ILE A 32 9.03 -0.74 -1.54
N GLY A 33 9.68 0.33 -2.01
CA GLY A 33 11.01 0.71 -1.58
C GLY A 33 10.92 1.99 -0.75
N GLN A 34 12.07 2.46 -0.28
CA GLN A 34 12.12 3.66 0.57
C GLN A 34 11.70 4.93 -0.18
N SER A 35 11.80 4.95 -1.50
CA SER A 35 11.37 6.09 -2.32
C SER A 35 10.02 5.89 -3.01
N THR A 36 9.34 4.79 -2.77
CA THR A 36 8.02 4.55 -3.33
C THR A 36 6.97 5.35 -2.56
N PRO A 37 6.21 6.23 -3.23
CA PRO A 37 5.13 6.94 -2.55
C PRO A 37 4.07 5.97 -2.06
N ILE A 38 3.64 6.16 -0.82
CA ILE A 38 2.54 5.43 -0.21
C ILE A 38 1.44 6.47 0.04
N PHE A 39 0.38 6.40 -0.75
CA PHE A 39 -0.69 7.38 -0.70
C PHE A 39 -1.91 6.80 0.01
N ASN A 40 -2.38 7.47 1.05
CA ASN A 40 -3.59 7.08 1.76
C ASN A 40 -4.76 7.86 1.16
N ARG A 41 -5.63 7.18 0.41
CA ARG A 41 -6.75 7.83 -0.26
C ARG A 41 -7.81 8.35 0.70
N GLU A 42 -7.87 7.80 1.92
CA GLU A 42 -8.85 8.23 2.91
C GLU A 42 -8.47 9.55 3.57
N THR A 43 -7.18 9.79 3.76
CA THR A 43 -6.68 11.01 4.41
C THR A 43 -6.04 12.00 3.46
N GLY A 44 -5.65 11.54 2.27
CA GLY A 44 -4.91 12.35 1.31
C GLY A 44 -3.43 12.48 1.64
N GLU A 45 -2.95 11.78 2.65
CA GLU A 45 -1.56 11.87 3.07
C GLU A 45 -0.64 10.99 2.24
N MET A 46 0.58 11.46 2.02
CA MET A 46 1.64 10.72 1.35
C MET A 46 2.73 10.40 2.36
N SER A 47 3.25 9.19 2.31
CA SER A 47 4.34 8.78 3.21
C SER A 47 5.32 7.87 2.47
N TYR A 48 6.44 7.57 3.13
CA TYR A 48 7.50 6.73 2.58
C TYR A 48 8.04 5.82 3.68
N GLY A 49 8.45 4.63 3.29
CA GLY A 49 9.21 3.74 4.16
C GLY A 49 8.42 2.97 5.20
N ARG A 50 7.14 3.25 5.37
CA ARG A 50 6.33 2.57 6.38
C ARG A 50 4.88 2.43 5.94
N VAL A 51 4.36 1.21 6.07
CA VAL A 51 2.94 0.92 5.88
C VAL A 51 2.31 0.81 7.27
N PRO A 52 1.39 1.71 7.63
CA PRO A 52 0.79 1.69 8.98
C PRO A 52 -0.02 0.43 9.25
N SER A 53 -0.15 0.08 10.53
CA SER A 53 -0.88 -1.10 10.97
C SER A 53 -2.28 -1.16 10.36
N GLY A 54 -2.70 -2.34 9.92
CA GLY A 54 -4.04 -2.57 9.37
C GLY A 54 -4.30 -1.95 8.01
N SER A 55 -3.28 -1.47 7.33
CA SER A 55 -3.46 -0.88 5.99
C SER A 55 -3.75 -1.96 4.94
N VAL A 56 -4.71 -1.68 4.07
CA VAL A 56 -4.96 -2.51 2.88
C VAL A 56 -4.44 -1.74 1.68
N VAL A 57 -3.44 -2.31 1.02
CA VAL A 57 -2.63 -1.63 0.01
C VAL A 57 -2.77 -2.32 -1.34
N ILE A 58 -3.00 -1.53 -2.38
CA ILE A 58 -2.99 -2.01 -3.75
C ILE A 58 -1.94 -1.24 -4.56
N SER A 59 -1.57 -1.79 -5.70
CA SER A 59 -0.73 -1.07 -6.65
C SER A 59 -1.56 -0.01 -7.36
N GLY A 60 -0.94 1.13 -7.64
CA GLY A 60 -1.63 2.22 -8.31
C GLY A 60 -0.66 3.22 -8.88
N GLY A 61 -1.16 4.40 -9.19
CA GLY A 61 -0.36 5.46 -9.73
C GLY A 61 -0.84 6.82 -9.27
N LEU A 62 0.07 7.79 -9.35
CA LEU A 62 -0.21 9.17 -9.04
C LEU A 62 0.00 10.01 -10.30
N PRO A 63 -0.92 10.94 -10.58
CA PRO A 63 -0.77 11.81 -11.76
C PRO A 63 0.37 12.81 -11.57
N LYS A 64 1.13 12.99 -12.62
CA LYS A 64 2.23 13.96 -12.71
C LYS A 64 2.13 14.67 -14.05
N LYS A 65 2.90 15.74 -14.20
CA LYS A 65 2.98 16.46 -15.47
C LYS A 65 4.44 16.69 -15.85
N CYS A 66 4.72 16.54 -17.15
CA CYS A 66 6.00 16.92 -17.71
C CYS A 66 6.18 18.45 -17.67
N ALA A 67 7.37 18.91 -17.99
CA ALA A 67 7.65 20.34 -18.06
C ALA A 67 6.75 21.07 -19.07
N ASP A 68 6.31 20.38 -20.13
CA ASP A 68 5.42 20.93 -21.15
C ASP A 68 3.93 20.77 -20.80
N GLY A 69 3.61 20.23 -19.62
CA GLY A 69 2.25 20.03 -19.16
C GLY A 69 1.61 18.70 -19.56
N THR A 70 2.32 17.85 -20.30
CA THR A 70 1.80 16.53 -20.69
C THR A 70 1.62 15.66 -19.46
N PRO A 71 0.42 15.09 -19.25
CA PRO A 71 0.18 14.23 -18.07
C PRO A 71 0.84 12.85 -18.23
N TYR A 72 1.27 12.31 -17.10
CA TYR A 72 1.74 10.93 -17.00
C TYR A 72 1.50 10.43 -15.58
N ASN A 73 1.61 9.13 -15.35
CA ASN A 73 1.43 8.54 -14.03
C ASN A 73 2.74 7.93 -13.54
N THR A 74 3.01 8.09 -12.24
CA THR A 74 4.10 7.37 -11.59
C THR A 74 3.51 6.31 -10.68
N TYR A 75 4.26 5.22 -10.47
CA TYR A 75 3.84 4.15 -9.59
C TYR A 75 3.72 4.66 -8.16
N ALA A 76 2.70 4.19 -7.47
CA ALA A 76 2.52 4.41 -6.04
C ALA A 76 1.80 3.21 -5.42
N ALA A 77 2.07 2.98 -4.14
CA ALA A 77 1.28 2.07 -3.33
C ALA A 77 0.11 2.86 -2.74
N ILE A 78 -1.11 2.37 -2.90
CA ILE A 78 -2.31 3.09 -2.48
C ILE A 78 -2.93 2.36 -1.29
N ILE A 79 -3.05 3.05 -0.16
CA ILE A 79 -3.81 2.55 0.98
C ILE A 79 -5.28 2.86 0.70
N VAL A 80 -6.07 1.81 0.46
CA VAL A 80 -7.49 1.98 0.10
C VAL A 80 -8.40 1.98 1.32
N LYS A 81 -7.95 1.36 2.40
CA LYS A 81 -8.68 1.35 3.68
C LYS A 81 -7.75 0.92 4.80
N THR A 82 -8.19 1.16 6.02
CA THR A 82 -7.50 0.71 7.22
C THR A 82 -8.49 -0.10 8.06
N VAL A 83 -8.06 -1.26 8.54
CA VAL A 83 -8.91 -2.15 9.34
C VAL A 83 -8.24 -2.50 10.65
N ASP A 84 -9.05 -2.79 11.68
CA ASP A 84 -8.51 -3.28 12.94
C ASP A 84 -8.26 -4.80 12.86
N ALA A 85 -7.61 -5.36 13.90
CA ALA A 85 -7.28 -6.78 13.93
C ALA A 85 -8.52 -7.67 13.87
N GLN A 86 -9.62 -7.24 14.47
CA GLN A 86 -10.85 -8.01 14.49
C GLN A 86 -11.48 -8.06 13.10
N THR A 87 -11.59 -6.94 12.44
CA THR A 87 -12.10 -6.86 11.06
C THR A 87 -11.20 -7.64 10.12
N ARG A 88 -9.87 -7.52 10.29
CA ARG A 88 -8.88 -8.23 9.50
C ARG A 88 -9.07 -9.75 9.58
N SER A 89 -9.37 -10.27 10.77
CA SER A 89 -9.54 -11.72 10.98
C SER A 89 -10.87 -12.25 10.46
N LYS A 90 -11.90 -11.40 10.35
CA LYS A 90 -13.26 -11.80 9.95
C LYS A 90 -13.55 -11.61 8.47
N THR A 91 -12.77 -10.80 7.77
CA THR A 91 -13.02 -10.45 6.38
C THR A 91 -12.05 -11.19 5.47
N SER A 92 -12.53 -11.72 4.35
CA SER A 92 -11.64 -12.39 3.40
C SER A 92 -10.66 -11.39 2.79
N ILE A 93 -9.48 -11.89 2.41
CA ILE A 93 -8.46 -11.06 1.78
C ILE A 93 -8.99 -10.41 0.49
N ASN A 94 -9.71 -11.18 -0.32
CA ASN A 94 -10.26 -10.65 -1.58
C ASN A 94 -11.26 -9.51 -1.33
N ASP A 95 -12.07 -9.61 -0.29
CA ASP A 95 -13.01 -8.54 0.05
C ASP A 95 -12.28 -7.30 0.55
N LEU A 96 -11.22 -7.47 1.34
CA LEU A 96 -10.40 -6.35 1.79
C LEU A 96 -9.75 -5.61 0.63
N LEU A 97 -9.31 -6.34 -0.40
CA LEU A 97 -8.59 -5.78 -1.53
C LEU A 97 -9.49 -5.10 -2.57
N ARG A 98 -10.80 -5.19 -2.45
CA ARG A 98 -11.68 -4.43 -3.34
C ARG A 98 -11.55 -2.94 -3.07
N PRO A 99 -11.18 -2.17 -4.08
CA PRO A 99 -10.95 -0.74 -3.90
C PRO A 99 -12.21 0.07 -3.58
#